data_6367e041ea43e03c45c30b3ac69c0599
#
_entry.id   6367e041ea43e03c45c30b3ac69c0599
#
_cell.length_a   1.000
_cell.length_b   1.000
_cell.length_c   1.000
_cell.angle_alpha   90.00
_cell.angle_beta   90.00
_cell.angle_gamma   90.00
#
_symmetry.space_group_name_H-M   'P 1'
#
loop_
_entity.id
_entity.type
_entity.pdbx_description
1 polymer ?
#
loop_
_entity_poly.entity_id
_entity_poly.type
_entity_poly.pdbx_seq_one_letter_code
_entity_poly.pdbx_strand_id
1 'polypeptide(L)'
;MTDLKQRALDYLSRLGGNPATAFREEGVASTVKAILREIGARFEQDAFGNIIAKVPGTDPSANPLAVVAHMDHPGFEITGSHPDGHIATAMGGIPPSSFESGVPVQVLLPDGSRVNGATTGRYGEESDRQVLIKLEQPQDLEPPLSVVFDLIDYELDGDMIRMRAVDDLAGCGSILAMIAQLTEGDASPGDVYGVFTRAEEVGLVGARLMADSGTLPPDTLVISAESSRTLPGAEQGEGPVIRVGDAGFTFTADAESVLIRARETLNERDNGFKCQRQLMSGGTCEASAFAVFGYQTTGIAFPLGNYHNGAPEGRIEAEYIHIDDYLGGVKLLTEAAHCVSDRTNTAFRQRLREVPADMRQRMLDTRG
;
A
#
# COMPACT_ATOMS: atom_id res chain seq x y z
N MET A 1 18.28 17.66 10.91
CA MET A 1 17.21 16.67 10.68
C MET A 1 16.42 17.09 9.44
N THR A 2 16.46 16.32 8.38
CA THR A 2 15.61 16.54 7.20
C THR A 2 14.17 16.47 7.65
N ASP A 3 13.35 17.44 7.27
CA ASP A 3 11.92 17.44 7.63
C ASP A 3 11.27 16.14 7.13
N LEU A 4 10.47 15.48 7.98
CA LEU A 4 9.72 14.26 7.64
C LEU A 4 8.95 14.43 6.31
N LYS A 5 8.27 15.57 6.17
CA LYS A 5 7.51 15.91 4.97
C LYS A 5 8.38 15.85 3.72
N GLN A 6 9.53 16.53 3.74
CA GLN A 6 10.42 16.56 2.58
C GLN A 6 10.93 15.17 2.21
N ARG A 7 11.32 14.37 3.20
CA ARG A 7 11.83 13.02 2.99
C ARG A 7 10.76 12.09 2.44
N ALA A 8 9.57 12.08 3.04
CA ALA A 8 8.47 11.23 2.61
C ALA A 8 8.02 11.55 1.17
N LEU A 9 7.95 12.83 0.81
CA LEU A 9 7.61 13.27 -0.54
C LEU A 9 8.73 12.95 -1.56
N ASP A 10 10.01 13.08 -1.17
CA ASP A 10 11.15 12.70 -2.01
C ASP A 10 11.10 11.20 -2.35
N TYR A 11 10.91 10.34 -1.34
CA TYR A 11 10.83 8.90 -1.57
C TYR A 11 9.67 8.53 -2.49
N LEU A 12 8.49 9.11 -2.26
CA LEU A 12 7.32 8.87 -3.10
C LEU A 12 7.53 9.34 -4.54
N SER A 13 8.11 10.52 -4.74
CA SER A 13 8.45 11.05 -6.08
C SER A 13 9.44 10.14 -6.83
N ARG A 14 10.44 9.63 -6.14
CA ARG A 14 11.44 8.70 -6.72
C ARG A 14 10.82 7.36 -7.10
N LEU A 15 9.90 6.83 -6.29
CA LEU A 15 9.15 5.62 -6.62
C LEU A 15 8.27 5.83 -7.85
N GLY A 16 7.50 6.95 -7.89
CA GLY A 16 6.61 7.28 -9.00
C GLY A 16 7.32 7.38 -10.36
N GLY A 17 8.59 7.79 -10.37
CA GLY A 17 9.41 7.82 -11.59
C GLY A 17 9.68 6.45 -12.22
N ASN A 18 9.33 5.35 -11.54
CA ASN A 18 9.58 3.98 -11.99
C ASN A 18 8.27 3.18 -12.05
N PRO A 19 7.41 3.40 -13.04
CA PRO A 19 6.17 2.64 -13.18
C PRO A 19 6.42 1.14 -13.36
N ALA A 20 5.49 0.32 -12.87
CA ALA A 20 5.60 -1.14 -12.95
C ALA A 20 4.23 -1.80 -13.00
N THR A 21 4.07 -2.83 -13.82
CA THR A 21 2.95 -3.76 -13.72
C THR A 21 3.37 -5.03 -12.98
N ALA A 22 2.40 -5.86 -12.59
CA ALA A 22 2.67 -7.13 -11.93
C ALA A 22 3.72 -7.97 -12.67
N PHE A 23 4.63 -8.58 -11.91
CA PHE A 23 5.79 -9.36 -12.36
C PHE A 23 6.93 -8.55 -13.01
N ARG A 24 6.81 -7.23 -13.14
CA ARG A 24 7.77 -6.34 -13.78
C ARG A 24 8.13 -5.13 -12.90
N GLU A 25 8.31 -5.38 -11.61
CA GLU A 25 8.55 -4.35 -10.60
C GLU A 25 10.05 -3.98 -10.43
N GLU A 26 10.93 -4.39 -11.35
CA GLU A 26 12.39 -4.24 -11.23
C GLU A 26 12.82 -2.79 -11.01
N GLY A 27 12.16 -1.83 -11.65
CA GLY A 27 12.46 -0.40 -11.52
C GLY A 27 12.14 0.11 -10.11
N VAL A 28 10.92 -0.17 -9.63
CA VAL A 28 10.48 0.18 -8.26
C VAL A 28 11.36 -0.52 -7.22
N ALA A 29 11.59 -1.83 -7.38
CA ALA A 29 12.42 -2.63 -6.49
C ALA A 29 13.87 -2.09 -6.41
N SER A 30 14.42 -1.64 -7.53
CA SER A 30 15.74 -1.00 -7.58
C SER A 30 15.77 0.29 -6.79
N THR A 31 14.73 1.12 -6.93
CA THR A 31 14.57 2.39 -6.20
C THR A 31 14.38 2.16 -4.71
N VAL A 32 13.53 1.21 -4.30
CA VAL A 32 13.38 0.80 -2.88
C VAL A 32 14.72 0.41 -2.29
N LYS A 33 15.49 -0.47 -2.95
CA LYS A 33 16.82 -0.90 -2.47
C LYS A 33 17.82 0.25 -2.41
N ALA A 34 17.78 1.19 -3.35
CA ALA A 34 18.64 2.38 -3.34
C ALA A 34 18.34 3.23 -2.11
N ILE A 35 17.07 3.54 -1.85
CA ILE A 35 16.65 4.32 -0.68
C ILE A 35 16.99 3.59 0.63
N LEU A 36 16.77 2.28 0.73
CA LEU A 36 17.15 1.50 1.91
C LEU A 36 18.66 1.54 2.19
N ARG A 37 19.52 1.53 1.14
CA ARG A 37 20.97 1.72 1.30
C ARG A 37 21.31 3.12 1.79
N GLU A 38 20.66 4.16 1.26
CA GLU A 38 20.83 5.55 1.71
C GLU A 38 20.45 5.74 3.17
N ILE A 39 19.37 5.09 3.62
CA ILE A 39 18.94 5.06 5.03
C ILE A 39 19.94 4.27 5.90
N GLY A 40 20.72 3.35 5.31
CA GLY A 40 21.57 2.41 6.05
C GLY A 40 20.79 1.22 6.65
N ALA A 41 19.55 0.98 6.20
CA ALA A 41 18.74 -0.13 6.68
C ALA A 41 19.21 -1.46 6.08
N ARG A 42 19.15 -2.53 6.89
CA ARG A 42 19.40 -3.89 6.41
C ARG A 42 18.17 -4.39 5.66
N PHE A 43 18.38 -5.04 4.54
CA PHE A 43 17.31 -5.67 3.78
C PHE A 43 17.79 -6.92 3.06
N GLU A 44 16.84 -7.76 2.71
CA GLU A 44 17.04 -8.97 1.88
C GLU A 44 15.90 -9.11 0.89
N GLN A 45 16.04 -10.04 -0.05
CA GLN A 45 14.95 -10.48 -0.93
C GLN A 45 14.64 -11.94 -0.62
N ASP A 46 13.35 -12.26 -0.60
CA ASP A 46 12.92 -13.65 -0.57
C ASP A 46 13.11 -14.35 -1.94
N ALA A 47 12.76 -15.63 -1.99
CA ALA A 47 12.88 -16.44 -3.23
C ALA A 47 11.96 -15.94 -4.37
N PHE A 48 10.97 -15.12 -4.06
CA PHE A 48 9.97 -14.60 -5.01
C PHE A 48 10.26 -13.15 -5.44
N GLY A 49 11.29 -12.55 -4.85
CA GLY A 49 11.72 -11.18 -5.16
C GLY A 49 11.05 -10.09 -4.34
N ASN A 50 10.22 -10.43 -3.34
CA ASN A 50 9.76 -9.45 -2.36
C ASN A 50 10.95 -8.91 -1.57
N ILE A 51 10.90 -7.65 -1.16
CA ILE A 51 11.99 -7.02 -0.40
C ILE A 51 11.56 -6.91 1.06
N ILE A 52 12.43 -7.29 1.97
CA ILE A 52 12.21 -7.24 3.41
C ILE A 52 13.30 -6.41 4.05
N ALA A 53 12.97 -5.20 4.50
CA ALA A 53 13.84 -4.36 5.32
C ALA A 53 13.61 -4.67 6.79
N LYS A 54 14.66 -4.64 7.61
CA LYS A 54 14.57 -4.93 9.05
C LYS A 54 15.25 -3.85 9.88
N VAL A 55 14.51 -3.32 10.86
CA VAL A 55 15.05 -2.52 11.97
C VAL A 55 14.97 -3.38 13.24
N PRO A 56 16.10 -3.69 13.87
CA PRO A 56 16.13 -4.50 15.09
C PRO A 56 15.45 -3.80 16.26
N GLY A 57 14.64 -4.54 17.01
CA GLY A 57 14.08 -4.11 18.29
C GLY A 57 15.04 -4.25 19.46
N THR A 58 14.61 -3.75 20.63
CA THR A 58 15.41 -3.78 21.88
C THR A 58 14.99 -4.91 22.83
N ASP A 59 13.80 -5.49 22.64
CA ASP A 59 13.23 -6.54 23.47
C ASP A 59 12.86 -7.75 22.60
N PRO A 60 13.62 -8.84 22.63
CA PRO A 60 13.35 -10.03 21.83
C PRO A 60 12.07 -10.78 22.25
N SER A 61 11.44 -10.40 23.37
CA SER A 61 10.15 -10.95 23.80
C SER A 61 8.94 -10.17 23.27
N ALA A 62 9.17 -8.98 22.71
CA ALA A 62 8.12 -8.20 22.07
C ALA A 62 7.76 -8.79 20.71
N ASN A 63 6.46 -8.79 20.37
CA ASN A 63 6.03 -9.20 19.04
C ASN A 63 6.72 -8.36 17.95
N PRO A 64 7.18 -8.97 16.88
CA PRO A 64 7.60 -8.22 15.69
C PRO A 64 6.41 -7.51 15.03
N LEU A 65 6.69 -6.42 14.33
CA LEU A 65 5.73 -5.70 13.51
C LEU A 65 6.20 -5.70 12.06
N ALA A 66 5.32 -6.06 11.13
CA ALA A 66 5.56 -5.88 9.69
C ALA A 66 4.57 -4.88 9.11
N VAL A 67 5.07 -3.94 8.31
CA VAL A 67 4.25 -3.08 7.46
C VAL A 67 4.49 -3.50 6.01
N VAL A 68 3.42 -3.80 5.29
CA VAL A 68 3.44 -4.42 3.96
C VAL A 68 2.74 -3.53 2.95
N ALA A 69 3.33 -3.35 1.77
CA ALA A 69 2.78 -2.62 0.62
C ALA A 69 3.28 -3.23 -0.67
N HIS A 70 2.55 -3.05 -1.78
CA HIS A 70 2.94 -3.62 -3.06
C HIS A 70 3.62 -2.62 -4.00
N MET A 71 4.43 -3.16 -4.93
CA MET A 71 5.26 -2.38 -5.85
C MET A 71 4.67 -2.27 -7.26
N ASP A 72 3.70 -3.10 -7.61
CA ASP A 72 3.01 -3.10 -8.90
C ASP A 72 1.78 -2.20 -8.89
N HIS A 73 1.26 -1.91 -10.07
CA HIS A 73 -0.04 -1.27 -10.27
C HIS A 73 -0.72 -1.80 -11.55
N PRO A 74 -2.03 -1.55 -11.73
CA PRO A 74 -2.75 -2.02 -12.91
C PRO A 74 -2.23 -1.42 -14.22
N GLY A 75 -2.29 -2.22 -15.29
CA GLY A 75 -1.89 -1.81 -16.63
C GLY A 75 -2.08 -2.94 -17.62
N PHE A 76 -1.15 -3.08 -18.57
CA PHE A 76 -1.14 -4.17 -19.53
C PHE A 76 0.25 -4.80 -19.61
N GLU A 77 0.31 -6.00 -20.19
CA GLU A 77 1.54 -6.66 -20.61
C GLU A 77 1.44 -6.98 -22.10
N ILE A 78 2.42 -6.55 -22.91
CA ILE A 78 2.53 -6.99 -24.30
C ILE A 78 2.89 -8.48 -24.27
N THR A 79 2.03 -9.28 -24.94
CA THR A 79 2.15 -10.74 -25.00
C THR A 79 2.43 -11.25 -26.42
N GLY A 80 2.29 -10.39 -27.44
CA GLY A 80 2.52 -10.79 -28.82
C GLY A 80 2.48 -9.65 -29.81
N SER A 81 2.77 -9.98 -31.08
CA SER A 81 2.74 -9.06 -32.22
C SER A 81 1.52 -9.32 -33.11
N HIS A 82 1.01 -8.27 -33.74
CA HIS A 82 -0.08 -8.30 -34.69
C HIS A 82 0.25 -7.38 -35.89
N PRO A 83 -0.24 -7.60 -37.11
CA PRO A 83 0.03 -6.69 -38.26
C PRO A 83 -0.36 -5.22 -37.99
N ASP A 84 -1.36 -4.97 -37.15
CA ASP A 84 -1.86 -3.64 -36.83
C ASP A 84 -1.31 -3.06 -35.51
N GLY A 85 -0.39 -3.79 -34.83
CA GLY A 85 0.19 -3.34 -33.56
C GLY A 85 0.71 -4.47 -32.67
N HIS A 86 0.57 -4.33 -31.36
CA HIS A 86 1.00 -5.31 -30.38
C HIS A 86 -0.22 -5.77 -29.54
N ILE A 87 -0.33 -7.07 -29.31
CA ILE A 87 -1.36 -7.64 -28.43
C ILE A 87 -0.90 -7.43 -26.99
N ALA A 88 -1.75 -6.82 -26.17
CA ALA A 88 -1.50 -6.59 -24.76
C ALA A 88 -2.65 -7.10 -23.90
N THR A 89 -2.32 -7.83 -22.85
CA THR A 89 -3.28 -8.38 -21.89
C THR A 89 -3.33 -7.52 -20.63
N ALA A 90 -4.52 -7.26 -20.10
CA ALA A 90 -4.70 -6.47 -18.89
C ALA A 90 -4.12 -7.20 -17.66
N MET A 91 -3.35 -6.45 -16.88
CA MET A 91 -2.77 -6.86 -15.59
C MET A 91 -3.46 -6.06 -14.49
N GLY A 92 -4.15 -6.76 -13.58
CA GLY A 92 -4.92 -6.13 -12.51
C GLY A 92 -6.29 -5.60 -12.91
N GLY A 93 -6.89 -4.84 -12.01
CA GLY A 93 -8.24 -4.27 -12.16
C GLY A 93 -8.22 -2.92 -12.86
N ILE A 94 -8.27 -2.87 -14.20
CA ILE A 94 -8.31 -1.62 -14.97
C ILE A 94 -9.74 -1.19 -15.31
N PRO A 95 -10.00 0.13 -15.50
CA PRO A 95 -11.32 0.63 -15.92
C PRO A 95 -11.76 0.05 -17.27
N PRO A 96 -13.06 -0.17 -17.51
CA PRO A 96 -13.57 -0.66 -18.80
C PRO A 96 -13.16 0.21 -20.00
N SER A 97 -13.08 1.53 -19.82
CA SER A 97 -12.63 2.48 -20.85
C SER A 97 -11.19 2.25 -21.32
N SER A 98 -10.38 1.54 -20.54
CA SER A 98 -9.01 1.17 -20.95
C SER A 98 -8.97 0.29 -22.20
N PHE A 99 -10.08 -0.36 -22.52
CA PHE A 99 -10.21 -1.21 -23.71
C PHE A 99 -10.77 -0.47 -24.94
N GLU A 100 -11.00 0.83 -24.83
CA GLU A 100 -11.43 1.67 -25.94
C GLU A 100 -10.23 2.08 -26.80
N SER A 101 -10.51 2.60 -28.00
CA SER A 101 -9.47 3.14 -28.88
C SER A 101 -9.03 4.53 -28.44
N GLY A 102 -7.74 4.80 -28.52
CA GLY A 102 -7.17 6.13 -28.28
C GLY A 102 -6.73 6.41 -26.84
N VAL A 103 -6.69 5.40 -25.96
CA VAL A 103 -6.13 5.57 -24.61
C VAL A 103 -4.62 5.65 -24.69
N PRO A 104 -3.99 6.78 -24.27
CA PRO A 104 -2.54 6.93 -24.32
C PRO A 104 -1.84 5.98 -23.34
N VAL A 105 -0.79 5.32 -23.81
CA VAL A 105 -0.01 4.37 -23.01
C VAL A 105 1.50 4.51 -23.28
N GLN A 106 2.30 4.02 -22.35
CA GLN A 106 3.74 3.90 -22.47
C GLN A 106 4.17 2.45 -22.33
N VAL A 107 4.92 1.93 -23.28
CA VAL A 107 5.60 0.64 -23.18
C VAL A 107 6.92 0.85 -22.48
N LEU A 108 7.18 0.06 -21.43
CA LEU A 108 8.42 0.14 -20.66
C LEU A 108 9.44 -0.83 -21.25
N LEU A 109 10.61 -0.31 -21.64
CA LEU A 109 11.69 -1.11 -22.20
C LEU A 109 12.69 -1.56 -21.11
N PRO A 110 13.43 -2.65 -21.33
CA PRO A 110 14.39 -3.19 -20.36
C PRO A 110 15.52 -2.22 -19.97
N ASP A 111 15.83 -1.25 -20.82
CA ASP A 111 16.83 -0.19 -20.54
C ASP A 111 16.29 0.98 -19.72
N GLY A 112 15.00 0.92 -19.33
CA GLY A 112 14.29 1.95 -18.59
C GLY A 112 13.69 3.06 -19.45
N SER A 113 13.88 3.04 -20.76
CA SER A 113 13.23 3.97 -21.68
C SER A 113 11.75 3.63 -21.87
N ARG A 114 10.97 4.59 -22.33
CA ARG A 114 9.52 4.47 -22.55
C ARG A 114 9.18 4.78 -23.99
N VAL A 115 8.31 3.99 -24.58
CA VAL A 115 7.82 4.18 -25.95
C VAL A 115 6.34 4.51 -25.90
N ASN A 116 5.98 5.65 -26.44
CA ASN A 116 4.58 6.09 -26.47
C ASN A 116 3.78 5.34 -27.52
N GLY A 117 2.51 5.10 -27.18
CA GLY A 117 1.53 4.49 -28.04
C GLY A 117 0.12 4.76 -27.54
N ALA A 118 -0.84 4.14 -28.20
CA ALA A 118 -2.23 4.20 -27.78
C ALA A 118 -2.92 2.87 -28.05
N THR A 119 -3.96 2.57 -27.28
CA THR A 119 -4.85 1.47 -27.57
C THR A 119 -5.60 1.71 -28.87
N THR A 120 -5.89 0.68 -29.64
CA THR A 120 -6.72 0.76 -30.85
C THR A 120 -8.08 0.07 -30.69
N GLY A 121 -8.36 -0.41 -29.49
CA GLY A 121 -9.58 -1.07 -29.12
C GLY A 121 -9.34 -2.51 -28.62
N ARG A 122 -10.42 -3.13 -28.17
CA ARG A 122 -10.43 -4.51 -27.66
C ARG A 122 -9.98 -5.51 -28.75
N TYR A 123 -9.19 -6.48 -28.33
CA TYR A 123 -8.76 -7.61 -29.17
C TYR A 123 -9.25 -8.92 -28.56
N GLY A 124 -9.75 -9.86 -29.40
CA GLY A 124 -10.29 -11.13 -28.93
C GLY A 124 -11.65 -11.00 -28.23
N GLU A 125 -11.98 -11.99 -27.43
CA GLU A 125 -13.22 -12.03 -26.64
C GLU A 125 -13.07 -11.15 -25.37
N GLU A 126 -14.19 -10.79 -24.77
CA GLU A 126 -14.17 -9.96 -23.54
C GLU A 126 -13.42 -10.62 -22.39
N SER A 127 -13.53 -11.95 -22.27
CA SER A 127 -12.84 -12.77 -21.26
C SER A 127 -11.32 -12.77 -21.41
N ASP A 128 -10.79 -12.52 -22.61
CA ASP A 128 -9.35 -12.49 -22.88
C ASP A 128 -8.70 -11.26 -22.29
N ARG A 129 -9.50 -10.20 -22.04
CA ARG A 129 -9.05 -8.93 -21.47
C ARG A 129 -7.86 -8.33 -22.23
N GLN A 130 -7.92 -8.38 -23.57
CA GLN A 130 -6.86 -7.92 -24.46
C GLN A 130 -7.22 -6.68 -25.24
N VAL A 131 -6.17 -5.91 -25.59
CA VAL A 131 -6.23 -4.76 -26.51
C VAL A 131 -5.14 -4.85 -27.54
N LEU A 132 -5.30 -4.17 -28.67
CA LEU A 132 -4.19 -3.85 -29.55
C LEU A 132 -3.61 -2.50 -29.19
N ILE A 133 -2.29 -2.41 -29.13
CA ILE A 133 -1.54 -1.17 -28.91
C ILE A 133 -0.77 -0.83 -30.17
N LYS A 134 -0.95 0.40 -30.64
CA LYS A 134 -0.19 0.95 -31.75
C LYS A 134 0.82 1.96 -31.20
N LEU A 135 2.09 1.75 -31.49
CA LEU A 135 3.16 2.68 -31.11
C LEU A 135 3.15 3.91 -32.02
N GLU A 136 3.52 5.06 -31.50
CA GLU A 136 3.69 6.30 -32.28
C GLU A 136 4.80 6.14 -33.34
N GLN A 137 5.87 5.44 -32.98
CA GLN A 137 6.94 5.07 -33.88
C GLN A 137 7.05 3.55 -33.94
N PRO A 138 6.95 2.94 -35.14
CA PRO A 138 7.09 1.50 -35.29
C PRO A 138 8.43 1.01 -34.74
N GLN A 139 8.36 0.03 -33.86
CA GLN A 139 9.53 -0.60 -33.24
C GLN A 139 9.25 -2.07 -33.01
N ASP A 140 10.24 -2.92 -33.24
CA ASP A 140 10.16 -4.32 -32.84
C ASP A 140 10.31 -4.43 -31.32
N LEU A 141 9.38 -5.13 -30.71
CA LEU A 141 9.35 -5.36 -29.27
C LEU A 141 9.54 -6.85 -28.98
N GLU A 142 10.29 -7.14 -27.94
CA GLU A 142 10.48 -8.52 -27.45
C GLU A 142 9.61 -8.74 -26.20
N PRO A 143 8.41 -9.35 -26.34
CA PRO A 143 7.55 -9.65 -25.20
C PRO A 143 8.22 -10.64 -24.20
N PRO A 144 7.81 -10.59 -22.92
CA PRO A 144 6.78 -9.76 -22.34
C PRO A 144 7.29 -8.38 -21.89
N LEU A 145 6.50 -7.32 -22.09
CA LEU A 145 6.83 -5.94 -21.69
C LEU A 145 5.65 -5.28 -20.99
N SER A 146 5.92 -4.55 -19.92
CA SER A 146 4.92 -3.73 -19.22
C SER A 146 4.42 -2.59 -20.09
N VAL A 147 3.12 -2.30 -19.97
CA VAL A 147 2.47 -1.14 -20.55
C VAL A 147 1.67 -0.44 -19.48
N VAL A 148 1.92 0.84 -19.30
CA VAL A 148 1.25 1.67 -18.32
C VAL A 148 0.49 2.79 -19.01
N PHE A 149 -0.51 3.37 -18.36
CA PHE A 149 -1.17 4.57 -18.88
C PHE A 149 -0.17 5.73 -18.94
N ASP A 150 -0.24 6.54 -20.00
CA ASP A 150 0.58 7.73 -20.14
C ASP A 150 0.04 8.84 -19.25
N LEU A 151 0.36 8.77 -17.97
CA LEU A 151 -0.05 9.67 -16.91
C LEU A 151 1.17 10.23 -16.19
N ILE A 152 0.95 11.28 -15.40
CA ILE A 152 2.01 11.89 -14.63
C ILE A 152 2.61 10.90 -13.61
N ASP A 153 3.93 10.88 -13.53
CA ASP A 153 4.65 10.03 -12.59
C ASP A 153 4.47 10.49 -11.13
N TYR A 154 4.61 11.80 -10.91
CA TYR A 154 4.42 12.47 -9.61
C TYR A 154 4.21 13.95 -9.79
N GLU A 155 3.23 14.50 -9.09
CA GLU A 155 2.99 15.93 -8.97
C GLU A 155 2.42 16.26 -7.58
N LEU A 156 2.88 17.36 -7.01
CA LEU A 156 2.26 17.97 -5.84
C LEU A 156 1.47 19.21 -6.29
N ASP A 157 0.14 19.10 -6.31
CA ASP A 157 -0.79 20.15 -6.70
C ASP A 157 -1.56 20.64 -5.47
N GLY A 158 -1.10 21.75 -4.89
CA GLY A 158 -1.62 22.22 -3.60
C GLY A 158 -1.40 21.20 -2.49
N ASP A 159 -2.49 20.71 -1.91
CA ASP A 159 -2.48 19.69 -0.87
C ASP A 159 -2.71 18.26 -1.42
N MET A 160 -2.76 18.10 -2.76
CA MET A 160 -2.99 16.81 -3.40
C MET A 160 -1.71 16.28 -4.04
N ILE A 161 -1.38 15.04 -3.74
CA ILE A 161 -0.35 14.26 -4.42
C ILE A 161 -1.05 13.50 -5.55
N ARG A 162 -0.61 13.76 -6.80
CA ARG A 162 -1.12 13.10 -8.01
C ARG A 162 -0.05 12.22 -8.63
N MET A 163 -0.39 10.98 -8.94
CA MET A 163 0.54 10.00 -9.53
C MET A 163 -0.21 9.04 -10.44
N ARG A 164 0.50 8.42 -11.38
CA ARG A 164 -0.03 7.26 -12.11
C ARG A 164 -0.42 6.14 -11.16
N ALA A 165 0.39 5.88 -10.13
CA ALA A 165 0.28 4.77 -9.21
C ALA A 165 0.47 5.26 -7.77
N VAL A 166 -0.56 5.88 -7.19
CA VAL A 166 -0.62 6.11 -5.73
C VAL A 166 -0.80 4.78 -5.03
N ASP A 167 -1.66 3.95 -5.59
CA ASP A 167 -1.90 2.56 -5.25
C ASP A 167 -0.83 1.66 -5.91
N ASP A 168 0.19 1.08 -5.15
CA ASP A 168 0.39 1.33 -3.71
C ASP A 168 1.80 1.87 -3.42
N LEU A 169 2.31 2.73 -4.31
CA LEU A 169 3.58 3.41 -4.07
C LEU A 169 3.51 4.36 -2.86
N ALA A 170 2.31 4.81 -2.47
CA ALA A 170 2.13 5.57 -1.22
C ALA A 170 2.38 4.69 0.01
N GLY A 171 1.91 3.45 0.01
CA GLY A 171 2.27 2.46 1.03
C GLY A 171 3.78 2.20 1.06
N CYS A 172 4.39 1.94 -0.10
CA CYS A 172 5.84 1.74 -0.21
C CYS A 172 6.63 2.96 0.31
N GLY A 173 6.25 4.17 -0.09
CA GLY A 173 6.88 5.42 0.37
C GLY A 173 6.74 5.64 1.88
N SER A 174 5.57 5.29 2.44
CA SER A 174 5.30 5.38 3.87
C SER A 174 6.17 4.42 4.68
N ILE A 175 6.37 3.20 4.19
CA ILE A 175 7.27 2.20 4.80
C ILE A 175 8.71 2.72 4.79
N LEU A 176 9.20 3.24 3.67
CA LEU A 176 10.56 3.80 3.58
C LEU A 176 10.77 4.96 4.56
N ALA A 177 9.80 5.86 4.67
CA ALA A 177 9.85 6.98 5.59
C ALA A 177 9.81 6.52 7.06
N MET A 178 8.99 5.52 7.39
CA MET A 178 8.95 4.88 8.70
C MET A 178 10.31 4.23 9.04
N ILE A 179 10.86 3.42 8.14
CA ILE A 179 12.18 2.76 8.34
C ILE A 179 13.27 3.80 8.58
N ALA A 180 13.28 4.91 7.82
CA ALA A 180 14.24 5.99 8.03
C ALA A 180 14.12 6.60 9.43
N GLN A 181 12.90 6.89 9.90
CA GLN A 181 12.68 7.43 11.24
C GLN A 181 13.13 6.46 12.34
N LEU A 182 12.80 5.17 12.21
CA LEU A 182 13.17 4.16 13.20
C LEU A 182 14.68 3.87 13.21
N THR A 183 15.36 4.02 12.06
CA THR A 183 16.83 3.83 11.99
C THR A 183 17.58 5.00 12.62
N GLU A 184 17.06 6.22 12.52
CA GLU A 184 17.68 7.45 13.02
C GLU A 184 17.22 7.84 14.45
N GLY A 185 16.06 7.34 14.86
CA GLY A 185 15.37 7.72 16.11
C GLY A 185 15.51 6.71 17.23
N ASP A 186 14.54 6.72 18.14
CA ASP A 186 14.46 5.77 19.23
C ASP A 186 14.11 4.38 18.71
N ALA A 187 14.76 3.36 19.25
CA ALA A 187 14.50 1.98 18.87
C ALA A 187 13.11 1.52 19.34
N SER A 188 12.43 0.73 18.52
CA SER A 188 11.18 0.06 18.88
C SER A 188 11.41 -1.10 19.86
N PRO A 189 10.38 -1.52 20.63
CA PRO A 189 10.50 -2.73 21.46
C PRO A 189 10.77 -3.98 20.62
N GLY A 190 9.91 -4.33 19.68
CA GLY A 190 10.08 -5.48 18.79
C GLY A 190 10.80 -5.15 17.49
N ASP A 191 11.24 -6.18 16.80
CA ASP A 191 11.75 -6.05 15.43
C ASP A 191 10.69 -5.44 14.52
N VAL A 192 11.09 -4.52 13.63
CA VAL A 192 10.19 -3.93 12.63
C VAL A 192 10.63 -4.32 11.24
N TYR A 193 9.69 -4.83 10.46
CA TYR A 193 9.88 -5.21 9.07
C TYR A 193 9.12 -4.25 8.16
N GLY A 194 9.80 -3.69 7.15
CA GLY A 194 9.19 -3.02 6.01
C GLY A 194 9.20 -3.99 4.84
N VAL A 195 8.04 -4.37 4.34
CA VAL A 195 7.87 -5.41 3.32
C VAL A 195 7.30 -4.79 2.05
N PHE A 196 7.96 -5.06 0.92
CA PHE A 196 7.55 -4.58 -0.39
C PHE A 196 7.24 -5.81 -1.26
N THR A 197 5.96 -6.04 -1.51
CA THR A 197 5.47 -7.22 -2.22
C THR A 197 5.38 -6.99 -3.72
N ARG A 198 5.26 -8.08 -4.47
CA ARG A 198 5.13 -8.12 -5.92
C ARG A 198 3.80 -8.73 -6.33
N ALA A 199 3.31 -8.31 -7.49
CA ALA A 199 2.16 -8.91 -8.16
C ALA A 199 0.91 -9.01 -7.26
N GLU A 200 0.61 -7.92 -6.54
CA GLU A 200 -0.58 -7.79 -5.71
C GLU A 200 -1.83 -7.74 -6.58
N GLU A 201 -1.82 -6.90 -7.61
CA GLU A 201 -2.93 -6.55 -8.49
C GLU A 201 -3.51 -7.73 -9.28
N VAL A 202 -2.75 -8.80 -9.37
CA VAL A 202 -3.16 -10.06 -10.02
C VAL A 202 -3.46 -11.18 -9.03
N GLY A 203 -3.75 -10.82 -7.77
CA GLY A 203 -4.25 -11.72 -6.74
C GLY A 203 -3.33 -11.94 -5.55
N LEU A 204 -2.68 -10.89 -5.02
CA LEU A 204 -1.87 -10.91 -3.80
C LEU A 204 -0.70 -11.90 -3.87
N VAL A 205 -0.13 -12.14 -5.06
CA VAL A 205 0.76 -13.29 -5.31
C VAL A 205 1.98 -13.26 -4.41
N GLY A 206 2.68 -12.12 -4.35
CA GLY A 206 3.89 -11.96 -3.54
C GLY A 206 3.63 -12.15 -2.04
N ALA A 207 2.57 -11.52 -1.52
CA ALA A 207 2.18 -11.64 -0.11
C ALA A 207 1.77 -13.06 0.27
N ARG A 208 0.99 -13.75 -0.58
CA ARG A 208 0.57 -15.14 -0.37
C ARG A 208 1.76 -16.10 -0.31
N LEU A 209 2.70 -15.96 -1.26
CA LEU A 209 3.90 -16.80 -1.30
C LEU A 209 4.82 -16.54 -0.11
N MET A 210 4.97 -15.28 0.32
CA MET A 210 5.73 -14.92 1.52
C MET A 210 5.09 -15.51 2.78
N ALA A 211 3.78 -15.39 2.93
CA ALA A 211 3.05 -15.92 4.09
C ALA A 211 3.13 -17.46 4.15
N ASP A 212 2.94 -18.15 3.01
CA ASP A 212 3.04 -19.61 2.89
C ASP A 212 4.44 -20.13 3.24
N SER A 213 5.48 -19.41 2.82
CA SER A 213 6.86 -19.81 3.10
C SER A 213 7.32 -19.53 4.54
N GLY A 214 6.52 -18.81 5.35
CA GLY A 214 6.89 -18.45 6.71
C GLY A 214 8.11 -17.52 6.80
N THR A 215 8.30 -16.65 5.84
CA THR A 215 9.45 -15.71 5.77
C THR A 215 9.47 -14.77 6.98
N LEU A 216 8.31 -14.31 7.45
CA LEU A 216 8.19 -13.53 8.67
C LEU A 216 8.01 -14.45 9.90
N PRO A 217 8.51 -14.07 11.10
CA PRO A 217 8.23 -14.81 12.33
C PRO A 217 6.72 -15.01 12.54
N PRO A 218 6.27 -16.16 13.05
CA PRO A 218 4.83 -16.50 13.11
C PRO A 218 4.02 -15.62 14.06
N ASP A 219 4.66 -14.96 15.02
CA ASP A 219 4.05 -14.03 15.98
C ASP A 219 4.10 -12.55 15.52
N THR A 220 4.50 -12.32 14.27
CA THR A 220 4.52 -10.98 13.67
C THR A 220 3.11 -10.42 13.53
N LEU A 221 2.92 -9.19 13.99
CA LEU A 221 1.71 -8.40 13.70
C LEU A 221 1.89 -7.75 12.32
N VAL A 222 0.94 -7.94 11.42
CA VAL A 222 1.04 -7.44 10.04
C VAL A 222 0.07 -6.29 9.82
N ILE A 223 0.58 -5.17 9.35
CA ILE A 223 -0.19 -4.00 8.92
C ILE A 223 -0.03 -3.86 7.40
N SER A 224 -1.10 -4.03 6.62
CA SER A 224 -1.10 -3.61 5.22
C SER A 224 -1.24 -2.08 5.16
N ALA A 225 -0.30 -1.41 4.52
CA ALA A 225 -0.40 0.00 4.18
C ALA A 225 -0.84 0.07 2.72
N GLU A 226 -2.01 0.64 2.47
CA GLU A 226 -2.74 0.51 1.22
C GLU A 226 -3.34 1.84 0.79
N SER A 227 -3.60 2.01 -0.49
CA SER A 227 -4.40 3.13 -1.00
C SER A 227 -5.77 2.61 -1.42
N SER A 228 -6.84 3.16 -0.84
CA SER A 228 -8.17 2.59 -1.04
C SER A 228 -9.20 3.66 -1.39
N ARG A 229 -10.13 3.30 -2.28
CA ARG A 229 -11.21 4.19 -2.72
C ARG A 229 -11.91 4.88 -1.54
N THR A 230 -12.15 6.20 -1.68
CA THR A 230 -12.93 6.99 -0.73
C THR A 230 -14.34 6.42 -0.54
N LEU A 231 -14.85 6.50 0.68
CA LEU A 231 -16.22 6.14 1.04
C LEU A 231 -16.62 6.92 2.32
N PRO A 232 -17.90 6.96 2.70
CA PRO A 232 -18.31 7.62 3.93
C PRO A 232 -17.55 7.08 5.16
N GLY A 233 -16.83 7.97 5.86
CA GLY A 233 -15.95 7.63 6.98
C GLY A 233 -14.52 7.22 6.57
N ALA A 234 -14.18 7.40 5.29
CA ALA A 234 -12.83 7.30 4.73
C ALA A 234 -12.66 8.42 3.68
N GLU A 235 -12.56 9.65 4.17
CA GLU A 235 -12.57 10.88 3.37
C GLU A 235 -11.17 11.48 3.29
N GLN A 236 -10.86 12.14 2.17
CA GLN A 236 -9.57 12.81 1.97
C GLN A 236 -9.43 14.04 2.88
N GLY A 237 -8.23 14.27 3.42
CA GLY A 237 -7.92 15.38 4.33
C GLY A 237 -8.38 15.16 5.77
N GLU A 238 -9.01 14.02 6.09
CA GLU A 238 -9.42 13.66 7.44
C GLU A 238 -8.47 12.64 8.11
N GLY A 239 -7.27 12.50 7.56
CA GLY A 239 -6.22 11.62 8.06
C GLY A 239 -6.30 10.19 7.52
N PRO A 240 -5.25 9.37 7.75
CA PRO A 240 -5.23 7.98 7.33
C PRO A 240 -6.37 7.20 7.99
N VAL A 241 -6.80 6.13 7.35
CA VAL A 241 -7.88 5.25 7.83
C VAL A 241 -7.30 4.01 8.47
N ILE A 242 -7.60 3.74 9.74
CA ILE A 242 -7.38 2.42 10.34
C ILE A 242 -8.40 1.48 9.73
N ARG A 243 -7.95 0.43 9.04
CA ARG A 243 -8.80 -0.59 8.42
C ARG A 243 -9.17 -1.66 9.43
N VAL A 244 -10.48 -1.88 9.60
CA VAL A 244 -10.98 -2.97 10.46
C VAL A 244 -11.20 -4.26 9.70
N GLY A 245 -11.03 -4.24 8.39
CA GLY A 245 -11.21 -5.35 7.47
C GLY A 245 -11.19 -4.88 6.03
N ASP A 246 -11.29 -5.84 5.12
CA ASP A 246 -11.43 -5.67 3.68
C ASP A 246 -12.65 -6.45 3.13
N ALA A 247 -12.71 -6.70 1.82
CA ALA A 247 -13.81 -7.45 1.23
C ALA A 247 -13.84 -8.94 1.66
N GLY A 248 -12.69 -9.51 2.06
CA GLY A 248 -12.55 -10.92 2.39
C GLY A 248 -12.53 -11.22 3.88
N PHE A 249 -11.98 -10.32 4.69
CA PHE A 249 -11.71 -10.56 6.11
C PHE A 249 -12.06 -9.39 7.01
N THR A 250 -12.53 -9.70 8.22
CA THR A 250 -12.48 -8.79 9.36
C THR A 250 -11.15 -9.02 10.07
N PHE A 251 -10.37 -7.96 10.26
CA PHE A 251 -9.03 -8.06 10.84
C PHE A 251 -9.07 -8.30 12.36
N THR A 252 -7.92 -8.66 12.94
CA THR A 252 -7.85 -9.01 14.35
C THR A 252 -7.82 -7.78 15.26
N ALA A 253 -8.66 -7.77 16.29
CA ALA A 253 -8.74 -6.67 17.24
C ALA A 253 -7.43 -6.45 18.01
N ASP A 254 -6.59 -7.47 18.15
CA ASP A 254 -5.29 -7.34 18.82
C ASP A 254 -4.29 -6.60 17.96
N ALA A 255 -4.20 -6.94 16.66
CA ALA A 255 -3.37 -6.20 15.72
C ALA A 255 -3.88 -4.76 15.54
N GLU A 256 -5.19 -4.54 15.40
CA GLU A 256 -5.76 -3.20 15.30
C GLU A 256 -5.44 -2.34 16.54
N SER A 257 -5.35 -2.95 17.72
CA SER A 257 -5.04 -2.23 18.95
C SER A 257 -3.70 -1.50 18.92
N VAL A 258 -2.74 -1.96 18.11
CA VAL A 258 -1.45 -1.26 17.89
C VAL A 258 -1.70 0.11 17.29
N LEU A 259 -2.50 0.18 16.22
CA LEU A 259 -2.84 1.44 15.54
C LEU A 259 -3.72 2.34 16.41
N ILE A 260 -4.67 1.76 17.18
CA ILE A 260 -5.49 2.54 18.11
C ILE A 260 -4.62 3.17 19.20
N ARG A 261 -3.66 2.41 19.77
CA ARG A 261 -2.75 2.93 20.79
C ARG A 261 -1.83 4.01 20.21
N ALA A 262 -1.29 3.78 19.01
CA ALA A 262 -0.49 4.78 18.32
C ALA A 262 -1.26 6.10 18.08
N ARG A 263 -2.51 6.02 17.61
CA ARG A 263 -3.38 7.18 17.46
C ARG A 263 -3.59 7.92 18.78
N GLU A 264 -3.85 7.21 19.88
CA GLU A 264 -4.02 7.80 21.20
C GLU A 264 -2.75 8.54 21.63
N THR A 265 -1.57 7.92 21.47
CA THR A 265 -0.27 8.55 21.81
C THR A 265 0.01 9.79 20.96
N LEU A 266 -0.28 9.73 19.64
CA LEU A 266 -0.13 10.89 18.77
C LEU A 266 -1.07 12.04 19.17
N ASN A 267 -2.31 11.76 19.54
CA ASN A 267 -3.26 12.77 20.04
C ASN A 267 -2.84 13.37 21.38
N GLU A 268 -2.17 12.63 22.25
CA GLU A 268 -1.61 13.15 23.51
C GLU A 268 -0.50 14.18 23.26
N ARG A 269 0.28 13.99 22.17
CA ARG A 269 1.38 14.89 21.78
C ARG A 269 0.93 16.07 20.91
N ASP A 270 -0.01 15.81 20.01
CA ASP A 270 -0.55 16.77 19.05
C ASP A 270 -2.09 16.67 19.06
N ASN A 271 -2.75 17.59 19.80
CA ASN A 271 -4.21 17.58 20.00
C ASN A 271 -4.99 17.90 18.71
N GLY A 272 -4.53 17.47 17.58
CA GLY A 272 -5.13 17.69 16.26
C GLY A 272 -4.85 16.55 15.28
N PHE A 273 -4.24 15.46 15.74
CA PHE A 273 -3.93 14.33 14.86
C PHE A 273 -5.21 13.67 14.32
N LYS A 274 -5.46 13.86 13.02
CA LYS A 274 -6.61 13.27 12.33
C LYS A 274 -6.33 11.81 11.98
N CYS A 275 -7.30 10.95 12.22
CA CYS A 275 -7.24 9.54 11.85
C CYS A 275 -8.64 8.94 11.88
N GLN A 276 -9.03 8.32 10.81
CA GLN A 276 -10.32 7.67 10.61
C GLN A 276 -10.27 6.19 10.99
N ARG A 277 -11.42 5.50 11.02
CA ARG A 277 -11.53 4.06 11.25
C ARG A 277 -12.70 3.50 10.46
N GLN A 278 -12.46 2.59 9.50
CA GLN A 278 -13.50 2.11 8.60
C GLN A 278 -13.24 0.68 8.09
N LEU A 279 -14.32 -0.01 7.71
CA LEU A 279 -14.26 -1.22 6.89
C LEU A 279 -14.09 -0.81 5.42
N MET A 280 -12.97 -1.18 4.81
CA MET A 280 -12.65 -0.86 3.41
C MET A 280 -13.02 -2.05 2.51
N SER A 281 -14.31 -2.22 2.21
CA SER A 281 -14.88 -3.41 1.57
C SER A 281 -14.76 -3.43 0.03
N GLY A 282 -14.00 -2.53 -0.57
CA GLY A 282 -13.89 -2.40 -2.03
C GLY A 282 -13.00 -3.45 -2.71
N GLY A 283 -12.13 -4.12 -2.00
CA GLY A 283 -11.20 -5.13 -2.48
C GLY A 283 -10.54 -5.86 -1.31
N THR A 284 -9.65 -6.81 -1.61
CA THR A 284 -8.78 -7.46 -0.63
C THR A 284 -7.39 -6.85 -0.68
N CYS A 285 -6.61 -6.98 0.38
CA CYS A 285 -5.23 -6.49 0.47
C CYS A 285 -4.32 -7.55 1.08
N GLU A 286 -3.02 -7.26 1.19
CA GLU A 286 -2.04 -8.21 1.73
C GLU A 286 -2.38 -8.68 3.14
N ALA A 287 -3.04 -7.86 3.98
CA ALA A 287 -3.48 -8.30 5.31
C ALA A 287 -4.33 -9.57 5.25
N SER A 288 -5.24 -9.68 4.25
CA SER A 288 -6.02 -10.90 4.02
C SER A 288 -5.16 -12.07 3.60
N ALA A 289 -4.14 -11.87 2.77
CA ALA A 289 -3.21 -12.91 2.39
C ALA A 289 -2.49 -13.49 3.62
N PHE A 290 -1.94 -12.62 4.48
CA PHE A 290 -1.28 -13.06 5.71
C PHE A 290 -2.25 -13.69 6.73
N ALA A 291 -3.49 -13.19 6.83
CA ALA A 291 -4.50 -13.73 7.75
C ALA A 291 -4.83 -15.20 7.46
N VAL A 292 -4.89 -15.60 6.18
CA VAL A 292 -5.14 -17.00 5.77
C VAL A 292 -4.07 -17.95 6.32
N PHE A 293 -2.83 -17.48 6.50
CA PHE A 293 -1.72 -18.26 7.03
C PHE A 293 -1.51 -18.07 8.54
N GLY A 294 -2.47 -17.46 9.23
CA GLY A 294 -2.52 -17.42 10.70
C GLY A 294 -1.85 -16.20 11.34
N TYR A 295 -1.36 -15.24 10.58
CA TYR A 295 -0.87 -13.98 11.13
C TYR A 295 -2.00 -13.13 11.70
N GLN A 296 -1.72 -12.36 12.74
CA GLN A 296 -2.62 -11.33 13.23
C GLN A 296 -2.46 -10.08 12.38
N THR A 297 -3.54 -9.64 11.77
CA THR A 297 -3.49 -8.61 10.73
C THR A 297 -4.40 -7.42 11.02
N THR A 298 -3.99 -6.26 10.55
CA THR A 298 -4.78 -5.04 10.42
C THR A 298 -4.28 -4.25 9.21
N GLY A 299 -4.73 -3.02 9.02
CA GLY A 299 -4.23 -2.18 7.94
C GLY A 299 -4.46 -0.70 8.17
N ILE A 300 -3.79 0.10 7.37
CA ILE A 300 -4.15 1.50 7.15
C ILE A 300 -4.53 1.69 5.69
N ALA A 301 -5.30 2.73 5.39
CA ALA A 301 -5.55 3.15 4.02
C ALA A 301 -5.34 4.66 3.88
N PHE A 302 -4.79 5.05 2.72
CA PHE A 302 -4.81 6.41 2.22
C PHE A 302 -6.08 6.57 1.35
N PRO A 303 -7.03 7.48 1.72
CA PRO A 303 -8.23 7.70 0.92
C PRO A 303 -7.88 8.16 -0.50
N LEU A 304 -8.19 7.33 -1.50
CA LEU A 304 -7.74 7.44 -2.88
C LEU A 304 -8.84 7.95 -3.80
N GLY A 305 -8.53 8.95 -4.59
CA GLY A 305 -9.33 9.39 -5.74
C GLY A 305 -8.84 8.78 -7.04
N ASN A 306 -9.71 8.64 -8.03
CA ASN A 306 -9.45 8.00 -9.32
C ASN A 306 -8.86 6.57 -9.21
N TYR A 307 -9.37 5.80 -8.29
CA TYR A 307 -8.91 4.43 -8.01
C TYR A 307 -8.69 3.63 -9.29
N HIS A 308 -7.50 3.02 -9.43
CA HIS A 308 -7.02 2.33 -10.62
C HIS A 308 -7.09 3.20 -11.90
N ASN A 309 -6.80 4.50 -11.76
CA ASN A 309 -6.87 5.52 -12.81
C ASN A 309 -8.29 5.75 -13.39
N GLY A 310 -9.33 5.19 -12.79
CA GLY A 310 -10.71 5.37 -13.23
C GLY A 310 -11.31 6.67 -12.71
N ALA A 311 -11.38 7.68 -13.58
CA ALA A 311 -12.01 8.96 -13.29
C ALA A 311 -13.51 8.98 -13.72
N PRO A 312 -14.30 9.97 -13.25
CA PRO A 312 -15.68 10.15 -13.70
C PRO A 312 -15.83 10.19 -15.22
N GLU A 313 -16.98 9.78 -15.72
CA GLU A 313 -17.30 9.74 -17.15
C GLU A 313 -16.41 8.79 -17.98
N GLY A 314 -15.79 7.80 -17.33
CA GLY A 314 -14.94 6.81 -17.99
C GLY A 314 -13.58 7.33 -18.42
N ARG A 315 -13.13 8.49 -17.93
CA ARG A 315 -11.80 9.01 -18.23
C ARG A 315 -10.73 8.21 -17.51
N ILE A 316 -9.53 8.16 -18.09
CA ILE A 316 -8.33 7.61 -17.47
C ILE A 316 -7.49 8.79 -17.00
N GLU A 317 -7.31 8.92 -15.68
CA GLU A 317 -6.58 10.03 -15.07
C GLU A 317 -5.70 9.54 -13.91
N ALA A 318 -4.71 10.36 -13.54
CA ALA A 318 -3.86 10.08 -12.40
C ALA A 318 -4.67 9.91 -11.11
N GLU A 319 -4.26 8.96 -10.31
CA GLU A 319 -4.72 8.78 -8.93
C GLU A 319 -4.27 9.96 -8.06
N TYR A 320 -4.94 10.18 -6.93
CA TYR A 320 -4.54 11.23 -5.99
C TYR A 320 -4.96 10.94 -4.56
N ILE A 321 -4.12 11.42 -3.62
CA ILE A 321 -4.37 11.41 -2.17
C ILE A 321 -4.08 12.78 -1.58
N HIS A 322 -4.62 13.04 -0.40
CA HIS A 322 -4.30 14.26 0.35
C HIS A 322 -2.97 14.10 1.10
N ILE A 323 -2.13 15.12 1.05
CA ILE A 323 -0.79 15.11 1.65
C ILE A 323 -0.83 14.84 3.17
N ASP A 324 -1.83 15.38 3.88
CA ASP A 324 -1.94 15.18 5.34
C ASP A 324 -2.34 13.75 5.69
N ASP A 325 -3.11 13.06 4.83
CA ASP A 325 -3.43 11.65 5.00
C ASP A 325 -2.18 10.80 4.86
N TYR A 326 -1.36 11.08 3.85
CA TYR A 326 -0.08 10.40 3.60
C TYR A 326 0.91 10.60 4.76
N LEU A 327 1.15 11.85 5.15
CA LEU A 327 2.06 12.16 6.26
C LEU A 327 1.53 11.68 7.61
N GLY A 328 0.22 11.73 7.81
CA GLY A 328 -0.46 11.15 8.96
C GLY A 328 -0.25 9.64 9.05
N GLY A 329 -0.32 8.93 7.91
CA GLY A 329 -0.04 7.50 7.84
C GLY A 329 1.40 7.17 8.22
N VAL A 330 2.39 7.91 7.71
CA VAL A 330 3.80 7.73 8.11
C VAL A 330 3.98 7.89 9.62
N LYS A 331 3.39 8.93 10.22
CA LYS A 331 3.43 9.15 11.67
C LYS A 331 2.77 8.01 12.44
N LEU A 332 1.60 7.57 11.97
CA LEU A 332 0.83 6.48 12.60
C LEU A 332 1.61 5.16 12.58
N LEU A 333 2.20 4.80 11.44
CA LEU A 333 3.01 3.58 11.29
C LEU A 333 4.28 3.63 12.15
N THR A 334 4.96 4.78 12.20
CA THR A 334 6.15 4.94 13.04
C THR A 334 5.80 4.80 14.54
N GLU A 335 4.74 5.45 14.99
CA GLU A 335 4.29 5.33 16.38
C GLU A 335 3.78 3.92 16.71
N ALA A 336 3.15 3.23 15.74
CA ALA A 336 2.69 1.85 15.90
C ALA A 336 3.86 0.91 16.28
N ALA A 337 5.05 1.10 15.69
CA ALA A 337 6.24 0.32 16.02
C ALA A 337 6.62 0.44 17.51
N HIS A 338 6.47 1.63 18.09
CA HIS A 338 6.74 1.86 19.52
C HIS A 338 5.64 1.33 20.44
N CYS A 339 4.40 1.20 19.93
CA CYS A 339 3.23 0.79 20.72
C CYS A 339 2.98 -0.74 20.75
N VAL A 340 3.76 -1.55 20.08
CA VAL A 340 3.52 -3.02 19.97
C VAL A 340 3.35 -3.67 21.33
N SER A 341 4.27 -3.42 22.29
CA SER A 341 4.24 -4.03 23.62
C SER A 341 3.12 -3.46 24.52
N ASP A 342 2.68 -2.22 24.27
CA ASP A 342 1.63 -1.53 25.04
C ASP A 342 0.26 -1.51 24.33
N ARG A 343 0.10 -2.22 23.23
CA ARG A 343 -1.07 -2.17 22.34
C ARG A 343 -2.41 -2.42 23.02
N THR A 344 -2.43 -3.22 24.08
CA THR A 344 -3.66 -3.53 24.80
C THR A 344 -4.05 -2.47 25.83
N ASN A 345 -3.20 -1.48 26.08
CA ASN A 345 -3.40 -0.40 27.05
C ASN A 345 -4.09 0.82 26.41
N THR A 346 -5.20 0.60 25.71
CA THR A 346 -6.00 1.66 25.10
C THR A 346 -7.03 2.21 26.09
N ALA A 347 -7.35 3.50 26.00
CA ALA A 347 -8.33 4.17 26.85
C ALA A 347 -9.71 3.49 26.79
N PHE A 348 -10.11 3.01 25.61
CA PHE A 348 -11.36 2.26 25.45
C PHE A 348 -11.36 0.95 26.23
N ARG A 349 -10.27 0.15 26.14
CA ARG A 349 -10.15 -1.13 26.88
C ARG A 349 -10.12 -0.89 28.39
N GLN A 350 -9.41 0.13 28.86
CA GLN A 350 -9.38 0.49 30.27
C GLN A 350 -10.78 0.81 30.78
N ARG A 351 -11.50 1.72 30.09
CA ARG A 351 -12.88 2.10 30.45
C ARG A 351 -13.83 0.91 30.52
N LEU A 352 -13.70 -0.09 29.62
CA LEU A 352 -14.55 -1.28 29.64
C LEU A 352 -14.19 -2.28 30.75
N ARG A 353 -12.95 -2.29 31.24
CA ARG A 353 -12.54 -3.14 32.38
C ARG A 353 -13.05 -2.61 33.71
N GLU A 354 -13.26 -1.30 33.81
CA GLU A 354 -13.70 -0.63 35.02
C GLU A 354 -15.22 -0.53 35.06
N VAL A 355 -15.86 -1.39 35.88
CA VAL A 355 -17.30 -1.27 36.17
C VAL A 355 -17.47 -0.44 37.45
N PRO A 356 -18.15 0.73 37.41
CA PRO A 356 -18.42 1.52 38.59
C PRO A 356 -19.07 0.69 39.71
N ALA A 357 -18.64 0.93 40.97
CA ALA A 357 -19.07 0.12 42.10
C ALA A 357 -20.59 0.18 42.34
N ASP A 358 -21.19 1.32 42.14
CA ASP A 358 -22.65 1.53 42.22
C ASP A 358 -23.40 0.73 41.15
N MET A 359 -22.90 0.67 39.93
CA MET A 359 -23.49 -0.14 38.87
C MET A 359 -23.35 -1.65 39.15
N ARG A 360 -22.20 -2.08 39.69
CA ARG A 360 -22.02 -3.46 40.17
C ARG A 360 -23.02 -3.80 41.25
N GLN A 361 -23.18 -2.93 42.24
CA GLN A 361 -24.14 -3.15 43.33
C GLN A 361 -25.57 -3.21 42.78
N ARG A 362 -25.96 -2.30 41.91
CA ARG A 362 -27.28 -2.31 41.27
C ARG A 362 -27.59 -3.62 40.56
N MET A 363 -26.60 -4.19 39.83
CA MET A 363 -26.76 -5.48 39.18
C MET A 363 -26.99 -6.62 40.20
N LEU A 364 -26.31 -6.56 41.35
CA LEU A 364 -26.53 -7.53 42.43
C LEU A 364 -27.91 -7.40 43.06
N ASP A 365 -28.39 -6.19 43.32
CA ASP A 365 -29.66 -5.89 43.96
C ASP A 365 -30.86 -6.23 43.07
N THR A 366 -30.69 -6.24 41.75
CA THR A 366 -31.76 -6.51 40.76
C THR A 366 -31.65 -7.87 40.08
N ARG A 367 -30.88 -8.80 40.65
CA ARG A 367 -30.61 -10.11 40.03
C ARG A 367 -31.78 -11.11 40.05
N GLY A 368 -32.96 -10.75 40.61
CA GLY A 368 -34.15 -11.59 40.67
C GLY A 368 -34.21 -12.43 41.95
#